data_650d25f544d4956785d0f89f0a6b35f2
#
_entry.id   650d25f544d4956785d0f89f0a6b35f2
#
_cell.length_a   1.000
_cell.length_b   1.000
_cell.length_c   1.000
_cell.angle_alpha   90.00
_cell.angle_beta   90.00
_cell.angle_gamma   90.00
#
_symmetry.space_group_name_H-M   'P 1'
#
loop_
_entity.id
_entity.type
_entity.pdbx_description
1 polymer ?
#
loop_
_entity_poly.entity_id
_entity_poly.type
_entity_poly.pdbx_seq_one_letter_code
_entity_poly.pdbx_strand_id
1 'polypeptide(L)'
;MRDTANDDEDDGLWRRLDWNDVRIFLAVAETGSLNAAARNLGVTQPTISRRMEDLEYRLGAKLFSRSTRGVCLTDAGVSVRDLATSMARFGGAIVREVAHRDKSNAGRVRLAAPDALASLVLAPSLAQFQRANPEIQIALDCGLWIDAPMEGETHLALEFNETYPADLVSMPIATVHYAYFASREYLELYGSPKSAAEVAQHRMVRHVSHREQTKTWDPKIQAVIALGGSHFVTNSSVSMIEAIKHGAGVGALPTYVARYAPELVMIDLELTAHPVLFLRHDPSAVRQSRVQKVKDWLMEVFDPATQPWYREEFVHPRDFERLAGPARAAKAV
;
A
#
# COMPACT_ATOMS: atom_id res chain seq x y z
N MET A 1 -19.41 21.55 39.54
CA MET A 1 -19.39 20.16 39.96
C MET A 1 -19.28 19.35 38.66
N ARG A 2 -18.08 18.93 38.29
CA ARG A 2 -17.84 18.09 37.08
C ARG A 2 -18.01 16.63 37.51
N ASP A 3 -18.75 15.91 36.71
CA ASP A 3 -19.03 14.48 36.86
C ASP A 3 -17.74 13.66 36.77
N THR A 4 -17.22 13.22 37.92
CA THR A 4 -16.03 12.35 38.03
C THR A 4 -16.39 10.86 38.14
N ALA A 5 -17.65 10.49 37.80
CA ALA A 5 -18.14 9.12 37.99
C ALA A 5 -17.96 8.18 36.78
N ASN A 6 -17.49 8.67 35.63
CA ASN A 6 -17.40 7.87 34.41
C ASN A 6 -16.00 7.38 34.04
N ASP A 7 -14.94 7.89 34.72
CA ASP A 7 -13.56 7.49 34.43
C ASP A 7 -13.13 6.19 35.14
N ASP A 8 -13.77 5.83 36.26
CA ASP A 8 -13.40 4.63 37.03
C ASP A 8 -13.98 3.30 36.46
N GLU A 9 -15.04 3.35 35.67
CA GLU A 9 -15.64 2.13 35.05
C GLU A 9 -14.82 1.67 33.81
N ASP A 10 -14.17 2.57 33.11
CA ASP A 10 -13.40 2.25 31.88
C ASP A 10 -12.01 1.69 32.20
N ASP A 11 -11.42 2.05 33.34
CA ASP A 11 -10.06 1.63 33.76
C ASP A 11 -9.96 0.13 34.12
N GLY A 12 -11.06 -0.58 34.23
CA GLY A 12 -11.12 -2.03 34.51
C GLY A 12 -11.42 -2.92 33.31
N LEU A 13 -11.94 -2.38 32.21
CA LEU A 13 -12.43 -3.18 31.08
C LEU A 13 -11.32 -3.94 30.36
N TRP A 14 -10.16 -3.32 30.17
CA TRP A 14 -8.98 -3.97 29.54
C TRP A 14 -8.46 -5.18 30.35
N ARG A 15 -8.68 -5.25 31.66
CA ARG A 15 -8.31 -6.39 32.53
C ARG A 15 -9.12 -7.65 32.24
N ARG A 16 -10.27 -7.52 31.56
CA ARG A 16 -11.09 -8.66 31.10
C ARG A 16 -10.54 -9.33 29.84
N LEU A 17 -9.54 -8.71 29.21
CA LEU A 17 -8.96 -9.19 27.96
C LEU A 17 -7.58 -9.82 28.23
N ASP A 18 -7.45 -11.13 27.97
CA ASP A 18 -6.15 -11.82 27.97
C ASP A 18 -5.50 -11.68 26.59
N TRP A 19 -4.26 -11.21 26.53
CA TRP A 19 -3.48 -11.12 25.31
C TRP A 19 -3.42 -12.45 24.55
N ASN A 20 -3.35 -13.57 25.26
CA ASN A 20 -3.31 -14.87 24.60
C ASN A 20 -4.63 -15.21 23.90
N ASP A 21 -5.78 -14.74 24.41
CA ASP A 21 -7.07 -14.93 23.76
C ASP A 21 -7.17 -14.08 22.48
N VAL A 22 -6.58 -12.87 22.48
CA VAL A 22 -6.48 -12.04 21.27
C VAL A 22 -5.65 -12.72 20.19
N ARG A 23 -4.51 -13.32 20.56
CA ARG A 23 -3.67 -14.11 19.62
C ARG A 23 -4.43 -15.31 19.05
N ILE A 24 -5.18 -16.00 19.87
CA ILE A 24 -6.00 -17.15 19.42
C ILE A 24 -7.13 -16.66 18.49
N PHE A 25 -7.80 -15.58 18.85
CA PHE A 25 -8.84 -14.97 18.01
C PHE A 25 -8.30 -14.63 16.61
N LEU A 26 -7.15 -13.95 16.53
CA LEU A 26 -6.51 -13.60 15.25
C LEU A 26 -6.15 -14.85 14.44
N ALA A 27 -5.53 -15.86 15.05
CA ALA A 27 -5.17 -17.09 14.36
C ALA A 27 -6.41 -17.85 13.79
N VAL A 28 -7.53 -17.80 14.50
CA VAL A 28 -8.80 -18.39 14.00
C VAL A 28 -9.39 -17.53 12.88
N ALA A 29 -9.35 -16.20 13.01
CA ALA A 29 -9.83 -15.27 11.99
C ALA A 29 -9.07 -15.39 10.67
N GLU A 30 -7.74 -15.54 10.73
CA GLU A 30 -6.87 -15.69 9.56
C GLU A 30 -7.05 -17.04 8.87
N THR A 31 -7.15 -18.12 9.64
CA THR A 31 -7.19 -19.47 9.06
C THR A 31 -8.59 -19.94 8.69
N GLY A 32 -9.63 -19.32 9.22
CA GLY A 32 -11.03 -19.78 9.09
C GLY A 32 -11.27 -21.16 9.69
N SER A 33 -10.33 -21.69 10.51
CA SER A 33 -10.37 -23.06 11.01
C SER A 33 -9.72 -23.20 12.39
N LEU A 34 -10.49 -23.69 13.38
CA LEU A 34 -9.97 -23.97 14.73
C LEU A 34 -8.81 -24.99 14.70
N ASN A 35 -8.86 -25.99 13.80
CA ASN A 35 -7.79 -26.97 13.66
C ASN A 35 -6.51 -26.37 13.06
N ALA A 36 -6.63 -25.46 12.08
CA ALA A 36 -5.49 -24.80 11.48
C ALA A 36 -4.85 -23.82 12.49
N ALA A 37 -5.66 -23.02 13.18
CA ALA A 37 -5.20 -22.12 14.24
C ALA A 37 -4.47 -22.91 15.36
N ALA A 38 -4.99 -24.06 15.77
CA ALA A 38 -4.37 -24.91 16.77
C ALA A 38 -2.97 -25.39 16.35
N ARG A 39 -2.81 -25.81 15.09
CA ARG A 39 -1.49 -26.18 14.55
C ARG A 39 -0.52 -24.99 14.51
N ASN A 40 -0.98 -23.82 14.06
CA ASN A 40 -0.15 -22.61 13.99
C ASN A 40 0.35 -22.16 15.37
N LEU A 41 -0.49 -22.32 16.40
CA LEU A 41 -0.16 -21.92 17.77
C LEU A 41 0.49 -23.00 18.63
N GLY A 42 0.65 -24.23 18.10
CA GLY A 42 1.25 -25.36 18.83
C GLY A 42 0.39 -25.86 20.00
N VAL A 43 -0.94 -25.74 19.91
CA VAL A 43 -1.90 -26.16 20.93
C VAL A 43 -2.94 -27.12 20.35
N THR A 44 -3.85 -27.67 21.20
CA THR A 44 -4.90 -28.55 20.73
C THR A 44 -6.16 -27.77 20.32
N GLN A 45 -6.93 -28.33 19.38
CA GLN A 45 -8.20 -27.72 18.94
C GLN A 45 -9.21 -27.53 20.09
N PRO A 46 -9.40 -28.46 21.06
CA PRO A 46 -10.25 -28.21 22.22
C PRO A 46 -9.80 -27.01 23.04
N THR A 47 -8.50 -26.77 23.17
CA THR A 47 -7.96 -25.59 23.86
C THR A 47 -8.38 -24.29 23.15
N ILE A 48 -8.28 -24.24 21.82
CA ILE A 48 -8.72 -23.09 21.02
C ILE A 48 -10.22 -22.88 21.21
N SER A 49 -11.06 -23.93 21.07
CA SER A 49 -12.51 -23.82 21.19
C SER A 49 -12.92 -23.26 22.54
N ARG A 50 -12.38 -23.81 23.61
CA ARG A 50 -12.68 -23.37 24.98
C ARG A 50 -12.26 -21.93 25.23
N ARG A 51 -11.05 -21.54 24.79
CA ARG A 51 -10.56 -20.16 24.94
C ARG A 51 -11.41 -19.16 24.16
N MET A 52 -11.90 -19.51 22.97
CA MET A 52 -12.82 -18.67 22.21
C MET A 52 -14.18 -18.55 22.87
N GLU A 53 -14.73 -19.65 23.39
CA GLU A 53 -15.99 -19.62 24.15
C GLU A 53 -15.88 -18.74 25.40
N ASP A 54 -14.78 -18.85 26.15
CA ASP A 54 -14.49 -18.03 27.33
C ASP A 54 -14.34 -16.53 26.97
N LEU A 55 -13.69 -16.21 25.86
CA LEU A 55 -13.55 -14.84 25.36
C LEU A 55 -14.91 -14.25 24.96
N GLU A 56 -15.69 -14.97 24.15
CA GLU A 56 -17.03 -14.56 23.72
C GLU A 56 -17.97 -14.35 24.93
N TYR A 57 -17.86 -15.21 25.93
CA TYR A 57 -18.64 -15.08 27.18
C TYR A 57 -18.26 -13.80 27.93
N ARG A 58 -16.96 -13.50 28.08
CA ARG A 58 -16.47 -12.29 28.76
C ARG A 58 -16.83 -11.01 28.02
N LEU A 59 -16.83 -11.05 26.68
CA LEU A 59 -17.19 -9.90 25.84
C LEU A 59 -18.70 -9.76 25.66
N GLY A 60 -19.51 -10.79 26.05
CA GLY A 60 -20.94 -10.80 25.88
C GLY A 60 -21.42 -10.87 24.43
N ALA A 61 -20.56 -11.26 23.50
CA ALA A 61 -20.81 -11.30 22.05
C ALA A 61 -20.18 -12.51 21.39
N LYS A 62 -20.88 -13.09 20.40
CA LYS A 62 -20.31 -14.10 19.52
C LYS A 62 -19.42 -13.41 18.47
N LEU A 63 -18.17 -13.83 18.41
CA LEU A 63 -17.19 -13.33 17.44
C LEU A 63 -17.12 -14.20 16.19
N PHE A 64 -17.49 -15.46 16.32
CA PHE A 64 -17.48 -16.43 15.22
C PHE A 64 -18.83 -17.11 15.05
N SER A 65 -19.16 -17.41 13.79
CA SER A 65 -20.27 -18.28 13.39
C SER A 65 -19.72 -19.53 12.72
N ARG A 66 -20.38 -20.68 12.90
CA ARG A 66 -20.03 -21.92 12.20
C ARG A 66 -20.74 -21.96 10.84
N SER A 67 -20.00 -22.33 9.81
CA SER A 67 -20.55 -22.56 8.47
C SER A 67 -20.12 -23.92 7.95
N THR A 68 -20.70 -24.38 6.85
CA THR A 68 -20.30 -25.62 6.17
C THR A 68 -18.87 -25.55 5.60
N ARG A 69 -18.31 -24.34 5.50
CA ARG A 69 -16.93 -24.09 4.99
C ARG A 69 -15.92 -23.85 6.11
N GLY A 70 -16.34 -23.89 7.38
CA GLY A 70 -15.48 -23.63 8.52
C GLY A 70 -16.03 -22.56 9.46
N VAL A 71 -15.19 -21.72 10.01
CA VAL A 71 -15.52 -20.68 10.97
C VAL A 71 -15.41 -19.31 10.27
N CYS A 72 -16.47 -18.48 10.37
CA CYS A 72 -16.50 -17.14 9.81
C CYS A 72 -16.70 -16.11 10.92
N LEU A 73 -16.16 -14.92 10.75
CA LEU A 73 -16.40 -13.80 11.67
C LEU A 73 -17.88 -13.37 11.62
N THR A 74 -18.42 -12.99 12.77
CA THR A 74 -19.65 -12.21 12.89
C THR A 74 -19.38 -10.72 12.67
N ASP A 75 -20.39 -9.86 12.62
CA ASP A 75 -20.19 -8.40 12.55
C ASP A 75 -19.38 -7.89 13.74
N ALA A 76 -19.65 -8.41 14.96
CA ALA A 76 -18.85 -8.13 16.14
C ALA A 76 -17.41 -8.62 15.99
N GLY A 77 -17.22 -9.81 15.40
CA GLY A 77 -15.89 -10.36 15.10
C GLY A 77 -15.11 -9.50 14.11
N VAL A 78 -15.77 -8.96 13.08
CA VAL A 78 -15.14 -8.04 12.12
C VAL A 78 -14.66 -6.77 12.81
N SER A 79 -15.52 -6.16 13.66
CA SER A 79 -15.15 -4.94 14.42
C SER A 79 -14.00 -5.20 15.40
N VAL A 80 -13.97 -6.36 16.07
CA VAL A 80 -12.91 -6.73 17.01
C VAL A 80 -11.60 -7.04 16.29
N ARG A 81 -11.65 -7.58 15.05
CA ARG A 81 -10.45 -7.97 14.29
C ARG A 81 -9.49 -6.81 14.10
N ASP A 82 -9.96 -5.63 13.74
CA ASP A 82 -9.12 -4.48 13.46
C ASP A 82 -8.42 -3.98 14.73
N LEU A 83 -9.13 -3.98 15.87
CA LEU A 83 -8.57 -3.66 17.18
C LEU A 83 -7.56 -4.72 17.65
N ALA A 84 -7.88 -6.00 17.47
CA ALA A 84 -7.00 -7.11 17.81
C ALA A 84 -5.70 -7.08 16.99
N THR A 85 -5.80 -6.75 15.70
CA THR A 85 -4.64 -6.54 14.82
C THR A 85 -3.75 -5.40 15.32
N SER A 86 -4.35 -4.29 15.73
CA SER A 86 -3.61 -3.16 16.32
C SER A 86 -2.90 -3.58 17.62
N MET A 87 -3.55 -4.34 18.51
CA MET A 87 -2.91 -4.89 19.72
C MET A 87 -1.73 -5.80 19.38
N ALA A 88 -1.85 -6.67 18.36
CA ALA A 88 -0.75 -7.54 17.91
C ALA A 88 0.45 -6.71 17.42
N ARG A 89 0.21 -5.62 16.68
CA ARG A 89 1.26 -4.68 16.27
C ARG A 89 1.95 -4.02 17.46
N PHE A 90 1.18 -3.54 18.45
CA PHE A 90 1.76 -2.97 19.68
C PHE A 90 2.57 -3.99 20.46
N GLY A 91 2.09 -5.24 20.59
CA GLY A 91 2.85 -6.34 21.18
C GLY A 91 4.18 -6.59 20.44
N GLY A 92 4.14 -6.63 19.12
CA GLY A 92 5.36 -6.69 18.29
C GLY A 92 6.28 -5.48 18.48
N ALA A 93 5.72 -4.26 18.62
CA ALA A 93 6.49 -3.05 18.90
C ALA A 93 7.24 -3.11 20.23
N ILE A 94 6.61 -3.65 21.29
CA ILE A 94 7.27 -3.85 22.61
C ILE A 94 8.49 -4.78 22.45
N VAL A 95 8.34 -5.90 21.78
CA VAL A 95 9.43 -6.85 21.53
C VAL A 95 10.55 -6.18 20.72
N ARG A 96 10.19 -5.41 19.70
CA ARG A 96 11.16 -4.64 18.90
C ARG A 96 11.88 -3.58 19.72
N GLU A 97 11.18 -2.81 20.55
CA GLU A 97 11.80 -1.76 21.39
C GLU A 97 12.88 -2.33 22.32
N VAL A 98 12.67 -3.54 22.84
CA VAL A 98 13.68 -4.24 23.63
C VAL A 98 14.83 -4.75 22.78
N ALA A 99 14.52 -5.27 21.59
CA ALA A 99 15.52 -5.76 20.63
C ALA A 99 16.33 -4.61 19.99
N HIS A 100 15.76 -3.41 19.89
CA HIS A 100 16.33 -2.25 19.18
C HIS A 100 17.35 -1.44 19.96
N ARG A 101 17.90 -1.94 21.04
CA ARG A 101 19.16 -1.39 21.60
C ARG A 101 20.35 -1.58 20.65
N ASP A 102 20.15 -2.30 19.54
CA ASP A 102 21.18 -2.50 18.51
C ASP A 102 21.24 -1.29 17.57
N LYS A 103 22.24 -0.43 17.78
CA LYS A 103 22.57 0.70 16.90
C LYS A 103 23.22 0.23 15.57
N SER A 104 23.11 -1.03 15.22
CA SER A 104 23.70 -1.59 14.02
C SER A 104 23.07 -0.96 12.76
N ASN A 105 23.90 -0.46 11.88
CA ASN A 105 23.48 -0.04 10.53
C ASN A 105 23.19 -1.24 9.64
N ALA A 106 23.61 -2.45 10.01
CA ALA A 106 23.44 -3.67 9.25
C ALA A 106 22.07 -4.31 9.47
N GLY A 107 21.59 -5.03 8.48
CA GLY A 107 20.40 -5.87 8.58
C GLY A 107 19.37 -5.65 7.50
N ARG A 108 18.23 -6.34 7.65
CA ARG A 108 17.15 -6.35 6.66
C ARG A 108 16.15 -5.23 6.93
N VAL A 109 15.78 -4.51 5.86
CA VAL A 109 14.66 -3.56 5.86
C VAL A 109 13.62 -4.06 4.87
N ARG A 110 12.38 -4.26 5.32
CA ARG A 110 11.23 -4.60 4.46
C ARG A 110 10.54 -3.32 4.02
N LEU A 111 10.38 -3.18 2.71
CA LEU A 111 9.70 -2.07 2.05
C LEU A 111 8.56 -2.64 1.21
N ALA A 112 7.33 -2.17 1.42
CA ALA A 112 6.21 -2.46 0.55
C ALA A 112 5.97 -1.29 -0.41
N ALA A 113 5.66 -1.57 -1.68
CA ALA A 113 5.38 -0.55 -2.67
C ALA A 113 4.46 -1.06 -3.78
N PRO A 114 3.66 -0.19 -4.45
CA PRO A 114 2.97 -0.52 -5.68
C PRO A 114 3.94 -1.05 -6.74
N ASP A 115 3.54 -2.06 -7.50
CA ASP A 115 4.41 -2.82 -8.41
C ASP A 115 5.10 -1.96 -9.48
N ALA A 116 4.41 -0.96 -10.04
CA ALA A 116 5.04 -0.04 -11.00
C ALA A 116 6.11 0.86 -10.36
N LEU A 117 5.85 1.39 -9.15
CA LEU A 117 6.87 2.18 -8.43
C LEU A 117 8.05 1.30 -8.04
N ALA A 118 7.78 0.09 -7.55
CA ALA A 118 8.81 -0.88 -7.21
C ALA A 118 9.71 -1.20 -8.41
N SER A 119 9.12 -1.51 -9.55
CA SER A 119 9.83 -1.98 -10.75
C SER A 119 10.52 -0.87 -11.52
N LEU A 120 9.84 0.27 -11.74
CA LEU A 120 10.32 1.33 -12.61
C LEU A 120 11.15 2.39 -11.88
N VAL A 121 10.89 2.60 -10.59
CA VAL A 121 11.49 3.70 -9.83
C VAL A 121 12.48 3.19 -8.79
N LEU A 122 12.04 2.30 -7.90
CA LEU A 122 12.85 1.84 -6.78
C LEU A 122 13.95 0.89 -7.22
N ALA A 123 13.64 -0.14 -7.99
CA ALA A 123 14.62 -1.14 -8.40
C ALA A 123 15.79 -0.55 -9.19
N PRO A 124 15.61 0.37 -10.16
CA PRO A 124 16.74 1.04 -10.82
C PRO A 124 17.60 1.90 -9.89
N SER A 125 17.00 2.57 -8.89
CA SER A 125 17.72 3.42 -7.94
C SER A 125 18.41 2.64 -6.81
N LEU A 126 17.98 1.39 -6.57
CA LEU A 126 18.48 0.53 -5.50
C LEU A 126 20.00 0.27 -5.59
N ALA A 127 20.54 0.09 -6.80
CA ALA A 127 21.95 -0.22 -6.98
C ALA A 127 22.87 0.90 -6.45
N GLN A 128 22.46 2.15 -6.54
CA GLN A 128 23.21 3.28 -5.98
C GLN A 128 23.10 3.29 -4.45
N PHE A 129 21.92 3.06 -3.90
CA PHE A 129 21.71 2.97 -2.45
C PHE A 129 22.55 1.85 -1.83
N GLN A 130 22.56 0.66 -2.45
CA GLN A 130 23.29 -0.50 -1.93
C GLN A 130 24.81 -0.30 -1.98
N ARG A 131 25.34 0.41 -2.98
CA ARG A 131 26.78 0.76 -3.01
C ARG A 131 27.19 1.64 -1.83
N ALA A 132 26.30 2.55 -1.41
CA ALA A 132 26.55 3.43 -0.27
C ALA A 132 26.25 2.74 1.09
N ASN A 133 25.44 1.68 1.09
CA ASN A 133 25.00 0.99 2.31
C ASN A 133 25.04 -0.54 2.10
N PRO A 134 26.22 -1.14 1.89
CA PRO A 134 26.35 -2.56 1.56
C PRO A 134 25.86 -3.51 2.67
N GLU A 135 25.80 -3.02 3.89
CA GLU A 135 25.33 -3.75 5.07
C GLU A 135 23.80 -3.82 5.20
N ILE A 136 23.04 -3.04 4.38
CA ILE A 136 21.58 -2.99 4.42
C ILE A 136 21.01 -3.91 3.34
N GLN A 137 20.25 -4.91 3.74
CA GLN A 137 19.46 -5.74 2.83
C GLN A 137 18.04 -5.17 2.71
N ILE A 138 17.62 -4.80 1.50
CA ILE A 138 16.23 -4.42 1.24
C ILE A 138 15.45 -5.64 0.76
N ALA A 139 14.33 -5.95 1.45
CA ALA A 139 13.31 -6.87 0.96
C ALA A 139 12.13 -6.03 0.47
N LEU A 140 11.93 -6.03 -0.85
CA LEU A 140 10.89 -5.26 -1.51
C LEU A 140 9.68 -6.14 -1.80
N ASP A 141 8.58 -5.87 -1.12
CA ASP A 141 7.29 -6.50 -1.35
C ASP A 141 6.50 -5.65 -2.36
N CYS A 142 6.15 -6.23 -3.51
CA CYS A 142 5.43 -5.55 -4.57
C CYS A 142 3.97 -5.99 -4.59
N GLY A 143 3.03 -5.06 -4.56
CA GLY A 143 1.61 -5.38 -4.64
C GLY A 143 0.71 -4.18 -4.40
N LEU A 144 -0.59 -4.42 -4.60
CA LEU A 144 -1.65 -3.47 -4.24
C LEU A 144 -2.18 -3.86 -2.87
N TRP A 145 -1.78 -3.12 -1.89
CA TRP A 145 -2.20 -3.32 -0.51
C TRP A 145 -3.38 -2.39 -0.19
N ILE A 146 -4.55 -2.66 -0.78
CA ILE A 146 -5.74 -1.87 -0.45
C ILE A 146 -6.38 -2.36 0.84
N ASP A 147 -6.28 -3.66 1.18
CA ASP A 147 -7.01 -4.25 2.30
C ASP A 147 -6.22 -5.29 3.12
N ALA A 148 -4.99 -5.61 2.77
CA ALA A 148 -4.20 -6.52 3.58
C ALA A 148 -3.51 -5.72 4.69
N PRO A 149 -3.70 -6.09 5.98
CA PRO A 149 -2.84 -5.58 7.03
C PRO A 149 -1.41 -5.92 6.66
N MET A 150 -0.52 -4.95 6.81
CA MET A 150 0.91 -5.18 6.68
C MET A 150 1.27 -6.27 7.71
N GLU A 151 1.21 -7.55 7.28
CA GLU A 151 1.52 -8.68 8.17
C GLU A 151 2.92 -8.51 8.71
N GLY A 152 2.95 -8.31 10.00
CA GLY A 152 4.03 -8.15 10.94
C GLY A 152 5.41 -8.15 10.35
N GLU A 153 6.09 -7.02 10.24
CA GLU A 153 7.50 -6.78 9.94
C GLU A 153 7.78 -5.86 8.73
N THR A 154 6.79 -5.31 8.03
CA THR A 154 7.07 -4.24 7.07
C THR A 154 7.48 -2.99 7.82
N HIS A 155 8.66 -2.47 7.50
CA HIS A 155 9.22 -1.29 8.18
C HIS A 155 8.70 0.00 7.56
N LEU A 156 8.59 0.03 6.22
CA LEU A 156 8.19 1.17 5.41
C LEU A 156 7.21 0.72 4.33
N ALA A 157 6.17 1.50 4.06
CA ALA A 157 5.24 1.25 2.96
C ALA A 157 4.98 2.52 2.16
N LEU A 158 4.86 2.37 0.85
CA LEU A 158 4.41 3.40 -0.09
C LEU A 158 2.97 3.08 -0.52
N GLU A 159 2.04 4.00 -0.30
CA GLU A 159 0.62 3.76 -0.55
C GLU A 159 -0.08 5.03 -1.05
N PHE A 160 -1.17 4.83 -1.83
CA PHE A 160 -2.04 5.91 -2.30
C PHE A 160 -3.31 6.08 -1.46
N ASN A 161 -3.52 5.24 -0.45
CA ASN A 161 -4.71 5.31 0.39
C ASN A 161 -4.56 6.41 1.43
N GLU A 162 -5.56 7.28 1.58
CA GLU A 162 -5.59 8.32 2.62
C GLU A 162 -5.98 7.78 4.00
N THR A 163 -6.76 6.69 4.03
CA THR A 163 -7.19 6.06 5.28
C THR A 163 -6.12 5.10 5.78
N TYR A 164 -5.72 5.26 7.04
CA TYR A 164 -4.70 4.43 7.68
C TYR A 164 -4.97 4.29 9.18
N PRO A 165 -4.44 3.24 9.83
CA PRO A 165 -4.51 3.07 11.27
C PRO A 165 -3.85 4.22 12.01
N ALA A 166 -4.50 4.72 13.09
CA ALA A 166 -4.05 5.91 13.83
C ALA A 166 -2.68 5.75 14.53
N ASP A 167 -2.21 4.52 14.67
CA ASP A 167 -0.92 4.17 15.29
C ASP A 167 0.26 4.21 14.31
N LEU A 168 0.02 4.42 13.03
CA LEU A 168 1.07 4.58 12.02
C LEU A 168 1.35 6.07 11.76
N VAL A 169 2.60 6.38 11.45
CA VAL A 169 2.97 7.65 10.84
C VAL A 169 2.68 7.56 9.35
N SER A 170 1.92 8.52 8.83
CA SER A 170 1.65 8.67 7.39
C SER A 170 2.11 10.04 6.94
N MET A 171 3.00 10.08 5.97
CA MET A 171 3.62 11.31 5.47
C MET A 171 3.45 11.40 3.95
N PRO A 172 2.85 12.49 3.41
CA PRO A 172 2.83 12.71 1.96
C PRO A 172 4.26 12.96 1.47
N ILE A 173 4.66 12.28 0.38
CA ILE A 173 6.02 12.40 -0.17
C ILE A 173 6.04 12.82 -1.64
N ALA A 174 4.96 12.58 -2.37
CA ALA A 174 4.86 12.92 -3.79
C ALA A 174 3.41 13.06 -4.22
N THR A 175 3.17 13.83 -5.29
CA THR A 175 1.93 13.76 -6.05
C THR A 175 2.18 12.98 -7.34
N VAL A 176 1.38 11.98 -7.62
CA VAL A 176 1.52 11.15 -8.82
C VAL A 176 0.39 11.46 -9.78
N HIS A 177 0.73 12.11 -10.89
CA HIS A 177 -0.24 12.45 -11.91
C HIS A 177 -0.51 11.27 -12.82
N TYR A 178 -1.78 11.01 -13.12
CA TYR A 178 -2.23 10.03 -14.08
C TYR A 178 -2.82 10.73 -15.31
N ALA A 179 -2.54 10.19 -16.47
CA ALA A 179 -3.12 10.61 -17.76
C ALA A 179 -3.37 9.38 -18.61
N TYR A 180 -4.09 9.53 -19.71
CA TYR A 180 -4.26 8.46 -20.67
C TYR A 180 -3.06 8.34 -21.61
N PHE A 181 -2.65 7.10 -21.87
CA PHE A 181 -1.55 6.75 -22.75
C PHE A 181 -1.97 5.66 -23.75
N ALA A 182 -1.31 5.67 -24.89
CA ALA A 182 -1.32 4.59 -25.87
C ALA A 182 0.06 4.49 -26.51
N SER A 183 0.36 3.38 -27.20
CA SER A 183 1.55 3.31 -28.03
C SER A 183 1.38 4.17 -29.29
N ARG A 184 2.50 4.66 -29.80
CA ARG A 184 2.51 5.42 -31.08
C ARG A 184 1.87 4.62 -32.21
N GLU A 185 2.21 3.34 -32.34
CA GLU A 185 1.65 2.44 -33.35
C GLU A 185 0.12 2.31 -33.24
N TYR A 186 -0.40 2.18 -32.00
CA TYR A 186 -1.84 2.12 -31.77
C TYR A 186 -2.55 3.40 -32.25
N LEU A 187 -1.97 4.58 -31.94
CA LEU A 187 -2.55 5.86 -32.36
C LEU A 187 -2.49 6.08 -33.87
N GLU A 188 -1.46 5.56 -34.55
CA GLU A 188 -1.36 5.59 -36.02
C GLU A 188 -2.43 4.74 -36.67
N LEU A 189 -2.79 3.57 -36.11
CA LEU A 189 -3.79 2.66 -36.66
C LEU A 189 -5.23 3.07 -36.32
N TYR A 190 -5.49 3.57 -35.11
CA TYR A 190 -6.85 3.80 -34.61
C TYR A 190 -7.19 5.28 -34.40
N GLY A 191 -6.27 6.17 -34.62
CA GLY A 191 -6.41 7.60 -34.37
C GLY A 191 -6.15 7.98 -32.90
N SER A 192 -5.92 9.27 -32.67
CA SER A 192 -5.76 9.81 -31.32
C SER A 192 -7.09 10.40 -30.86
N PRO A 193 -7.65 9.94 -29.73
CA PRO A 193 -8.91 10.48 -29.22
C PRO A 193 -8.74 11.95 -28.78
N LYS A 194 -9.75 12.77 -29.05
CA LYS A 194 -9.77 14.22 -28.78
C LYS A 194 -10.71 14.60 -27.63
N SER A 195 -11.41 13.64 -27.07
CA SER A 195 -12.36 13.83 -25.98
C SER A 195 -12.49 12.60 -25.10
N ALA A 196 -13.02 12.77 -23.90
CA ALA A 196 -13.33 11.67 -22.98
C ALA A 196 -14.27 10.63 -23.62
N ALA A 197 -15.25 11.08 -24.40
CA ALA A 197 -16.18 10.20 -25.10
C ALA A 197 -15.48 9.35 -26.17
N GLU A 198 -14.52 9.91 -26.89
CA GLU A 198 -13.73 9.17 -27.87
C GLU A 198 -12.79 8.18 -27.17
N VAL A 199 -12.16 8.55 -26.05
CA VAL A 199 -11.34 7.59 -25.25
C VAL A 199 -12.16 6.35 -24.89
N ALA A 200 -13.41 6.53 -24.48
CA ALA A 200 -14.29 5.42 -24.10
C ALA A 200 -14.63 4.48 -25.29
N GLN A 201 -14.44 4.91 -26.53
CA GLN A 201 -14.66 4.10 -27.75
C GLN A 201 -13.43 3.28 -28.15
N HIS A 202 -12.25 3.62 -27.60
CA HIS A 202 -11.03 2.85 -27.83
C HIS A 202 -11.00 1.54 -27.04
N ARG A 203 -10.08 0.65 -27.40
CA ARG A 203 -9.79 -0.55 -26.61
C ARG A 203 -9.19 -0.11 -25.28
N MET A 204 -9.87 -0.40 -24.16
CA MET A 204 -9.41 0.00 -22.83
C MET A 204 -8.60 -1.09 -22.15
N VAL A 205 -7.41 -0.72 -21.71
CA VAL A 205 -6.55 -1.52 -20.82
C VAL A 205 -6.68 -0.96 -19.41
N ARG A 206 -7.02 -1.81 -18.43
CA ARG A 206 -7.37 -1.37 -17.08
C ARG A 206 -6.64 -2.14 -15.99
N HIS A 207 -6.38 -1.44 -14.92
CA HIS A 207 -5.94 -2.04 -13.67
C HIS A 207 -7.14 -2.25 -12.73
N VAL A 208 -7.19 -3.39 -12.01
CA VAL A 208 -8.31 -3.71 -11.10
C VAL A 208 -8.49 -2.65 -10.01
N SER A 209 -7.39 -2.10 -9.47
CA SER A 209 -7.44 -1.08 -8.43
C SER A 209 -8.00 0.26 -8.89
N HIS A 210 -8.00 0.55 -10.19
CA HIS A 210 -8.56 1.80 -10.70
C HIS A 210 -10.03 1.94 -10.31
N ARG A 211 -10.75 0.82 -10.16
CA ARG A 211 -12.16 0.84 -9.74
C ARG A 211 -12.36 1.45 -8.35
N GLU A 212 -11.42 1.22 -7.43
CA GLU A 212 -11.47 1.76 -6.07
C GLU A 212 -10.77 3.12 -5.98
N GLN A 213 -9.59 3.25 -6.56
CA GLN A 213 -8.81 4.49 -6.55
C GLN A 213 -9.52 5.64 -7.24
N THR A 214 -10.28 5.36 -8.32
CA THR A 214 -10.98 6.40 -9.09
C THR A 214 -12.15 7.03 -8.36
N LYS A 215 -12.59 6.52 -7.23
CA LYS A 215 -13.63 7.19 -6.41
C LYS A 215 -13.23 8.60 -6.00
N THR A 216 -11.92 8.86 -5.88
CA THR A 216 -11.35 10.18 -5.55
C THR A 216 -10.89 10.97 -6.77
N TRP A 217 -10.96 10.39 -7.98
CA TRP A 217 -10.50 11.03 -9.22
C TRP A 217 -11.58 11.94 -9.81
N ASP A 218 -11.17 12.79 -10.78
CA ASP A 218 -12.08 13.66 -11.51
C ASP A 218 -13.29 12.87 -12.07
N PRO A 219 -14.52 13.34 -11.90
CA PRO A 219 -15.74 12.70 -12.42
C PRO A 219 -15.69 12.37 -13.93
N LYS A 220 -14.97 13.15 -14.72
CA LYS A 220 -14.77 12.87 -16.15
C LYS A 220 -13.99 11.57 -16.39
N ILE A 221 -12.94 11.31 -15.59
CA ILE A 221 -12.17 10.07 -15.65
C ILE A 221 -13.02 8.89 -15.20
N GLN A 222 -13.80 9.07 -14.13
CA GLN A 222 -14.74 8.06 -13.66
C GLN A 222 -15.75 7.69 -14.77
N ALA A 223 -16.27 8.69 -15.49
CA ALA A 223 -17.19 8.47 -16.60
C ALA A 223 -16.54 7.66 -17.75
N VAL A 224 -15.28 7.97 -18.11
CA VAL A 224 -14.54 7.19 -19.13
C VAL A 224 -14.38 5.73 -18.69
N ILE A 225 -14.05 5.51 -17.43
CA ILE A 225 -13.89 4.16 -16.88
C ILE A 225 -15.23 3.41 -16.84
N ALA A 226 -16.33 4.10 -16.56
CA ALA A 226 -17.66 3.50 -16.51
C ALA A 226 -18.21 3.16 -17.91
N LEU A 227 -17.97 4.03 -18.89
CA LEU A 227 -18.52 3.91 -20.25
C LEU A 227 -17.68 3.00 -21.15
N GLY A 228 -16.37 3.00 -21.01
CA GLY A 228 -15.47 2.23 -21.86
C GLY A 228 -15.51 0.73 -21.58
N GLY A 229 -15.61 -0.10 -22.59
CA GLY A 229 -15.46 -1.56 -22.50
C GLY A 229 -14.04 -1.94 -22.12
N SER A 230 -13.86 -2.86 -21.15
CA SER A 230 -12.52 -3.38 -20.82
C SER A 230 -12.16 -4.51 -21.78
N HIS A 231 -11.07 -4.35 -22.52
CA HIS A 231 -10.53 -5.37 -23.41
C HIS A 231 -9.42 -6.19 -22.75
N PHE A 232 -8.70 -5.57 -21.84
CA PHE A 232 -7.72 -6.24 -21.00
C PHE A 232 -7.79 -5.68 -19.57
N VAL A 233 -7.84 -6.56 -18.58
CA VAL A 233 -7.88 -6.20 -17.15
C VAL A 233 -6.81 -6.99 -16.43
N THR A 234 -6.01 -6.32 -15.60
CA THR A 234 -4.92 -6.94 -14.85
C THR A 234 -4.82 -6.33 -13.45
N ASN A 235 -4.21 -7.06 -12.53
CA ASN A 235 -3.81 -6.58 -11.19
C ASN A 235 -2.33 -6.21 -11.12
N SER A 236 -1.62 -6.22 -12.25
CA SER A 236 -0.21 -5.80 -12.35
C SER A 236 -0.10 -4.55 -13.20
N SER A 237 0.41 -3.47 -12.61
CA SER A 237 0.66 -2.22 -13.33
C SER A 237 1.73 -2.39 -14.41
N VAL A 238 2.73 -3.24 -14.15
CA VAL A 238 3.79 -3.55 -15.13
C VAL A 238 3.19 -4.26 -16.35
N SER A 239 2.34 -5.27 -16.14
CA SER A 239 1.64 -5.94 -17.24
C SER A 239 0.73 -4.99 -18.02
N MET A 240 0.08 -4.04 -17.33
CA MET A 240 -0.73 -3.01 -17.95
C MET A 240 0.13 -2.10 -18.86
N ILE A 241 1.25 -1.63 -18.35
CA ILE A 241 2.19 -0.76 -19.10
C ILE A 241 2.69 -1.51 -20.34
N GLU A 242 3.15 -2.74 -20.19
CA GLU A 242 3.65 -3.55 -21.31
C GLU A 242 2.56 -3.83 -22.37
N ALA A 243 1.33 -4.13 -21.95
CA ALA A 243 0.22 -4.31 -22.87
C ALA A 243 -0.04 -3.04 -23.72
N ILE A 244 -0.04 -1.86 -23.07
CA ILE A 244 -0.27 -0.59 -23.77
C ILE A 244 0.91 -0.28 -24.71
N LYS A 245 2.14 -0.51 -24.31
CA LYS A 245 3.36 -0.35 -25.15
C LYS A 245 3.26 -1.15 -26.43
N HIS A 246 2.70 -2.35 -26.36
CA HIS A 246 2.53 -3.27 -27.50
C HIS A 246 1.19 -3.11 -28.23
N GLY A 247 0.51 -1.98 -28.06
CA GLY A 247 -0.67 -1.64 -28.85
C GLY A 247 -1.96 -2.33 -28.44
N ALA A 248 -2.08 -2.83 -27.21
CA ALA A 248 -3.31 -3.46 -26.74
C ALA A 248 -4.48 -2.46 -26.60
N GLY A 249 -4.19 -1.17 -26.49
CA GLY A 249 -5.21 -0.13 -26.35
C GLY A 249 -4.75 1.10 -25.59
N VAL A 250 -5.73 1.81 -25.03
CA VAL A 250 -5.55 3.05 -24.24
C VAL A 250 -5.72 2.72 -22.77
N GLY A 251 -4.90 3.31 -21.90
CA GLY A 251 -5.02 3.14 -20.46
C GLY A 251 -4.56 4.35 -19.67
N ALA A 252 -5.11 4.51 -18.46
CA ALA A 252 -4.67 5.53 -17.52
C ALA A 252 -3.39 5.05 -16.82
N LEU A 253 -2.28 5.75 -17.04
CA LEU A 253 -0.97 5.45 -16.46
C LEU A 253 -0.42 6.66 -15.71
N PRO A 254 0.42 6.44 -14.69
CA PRO A 254 1.15 7.53 -14.06
C PRO A 254 2.12 8.18 -15.07
N THR A 255 2.17 9.50 -15.07
CA THR A 255 2.93 10.27 -16.07
C THR A 255 4.43 10.00 -16.04
N TYR A 256 4.99 9.60 -14.90
CA TYR A 256 6.41 9.22 -14.80
C TYR A 256 6.79 8.04 -15.70
N VAL A 257 5.82 7.23 -16.13
CA VAL A 257 6.04 6.10 -17.07
C VAL A 257 6.66 6.57 -18.38
N ALA A 258 6.37 7.79 -18.82
CA ALA A 258 6.96 8.37 -20.04
C ALA A 258 8.50 8.42 -20.02
N ARG A 259 9.12 8.38 -18.84
CA ARG A 259 10.59 8.31 -18.72
C ARG A 259 11.17 6.93 -19.00
N TYR A 260 10.37 5.89 -18.78
CA TYR A 260 10.81 4.49 -18.85
C TYR A 260 10.29 3.77 -20.09
N ALA A 261 9.31 4.37 -20.75
CA ALA A 261 8.64 3.82 -21.92
C ALA A 261 8.42 4.92 -22.98
N PRO A 262 9.46 5.30 -23.76
CA PRO A 262 9.39 6.37 -24.76
C PRO A 262 8.44 6.03 -25.93
N GLU A 263 8.04 4.77 -26.07
CA GLU A 263 7.04 4.30 -27.03
C GLU A 263 5.62 4.78 -26.69
N LEU A 264 5.39 5.10 -25.41
CA LEU A 264 4.11 5.57 -24.93
C LEU A 264 3.95 7.06 -25.20
N VAL A 265 2.81 7.41 -25.78
CA VAL A 265 2.39 8.77 -26.06
C VAL A 265 1.26 9.14 -25.11
N MET A 266 1.45 10.22 -24.36
CA MET A 266 0.37 10.78 -23.56
C MET A 266 -0.68 11.36 -24.51
N ILE A 267 -1.94 11.00 -24.29
CA ILE A 267 -3.08 11.59 -24.99
C ILE A 267 -3.39 12.91 -24.28
N ASP A 268 -3.17 14.00 -24.98
CA ASP A 268 -3.26 15.36 -24.43
C ASP A 268 -4.73 15.78 -24.29
N LEU A 269 -5.35 15.31 -23.23
CA LEU A 269 -6.71 15.66 -22.81
C LEU A 269 -6.65 16.25 -21.41
N GLU A 270 -7.58 17.12 -21.08
CA GLU A 270 -7.77 17.63 -19.70
C GLU A 270 -8.40 16.55 -18.80
N LEU A 271 -7.79 15.35 -18.81
CA LEU A 271 -8.23 14.16 -18.06
C LEU A 271 -7.05 13.67 -17.21
N THR A 272 -6.77 14.38 -16.12
CA THR A 272 -5.69 14.03 -15.20
C THR A 272 -6.23 13.73 -13.81
N ALA A 273 -5.64 12.75 -13.14
CA ALA A 273 -5.82 12.52 -11.71
C ALA A 273 -4.46 12.67 -11.01
N HIS A 274 -4.48 13.04 -9.75
CA HIS A 274 -3.27 13.41 -9.00
C HIS A 274 -3.32 12.88 -7.56
N PRO A 275 -3.41 11.53 -7.37
CA PRO A 275 -3.36 10.96 -6.04
C PRO A 275 -2.02 11.25 -5.35
N VAL A 276 -2.09 11.45 -4.04
CA VAL A 276 -0.92 11.66 -3.19
C VAL A 276 -0.34 10.29 -2.81
N LEU A 277 0.98 10.18 -2.93
CA LEU A 277 1.75 9.04 -2.45
C LEU A 277 2.19 9.28 -1.02
N PHE A 278 1.84 8.37 -0.12
CA PHE A 278 2.20 8.43 1.28
C PHE A 278 3.30 7.41 1.60
N LEU A 279 4.26 7.84 2.41
CA LEU A 279 5.19 6.95 3.09
C LEU A 279 4.67 6.68 4.50
N ARG A 280 4.49 5.39 4.82
CA ARG A 280 3.97 4.92 6.11
C ARG A 280 4.96 4.06 6.85
N HIS A 281 4.96 4.18 8.16
CA HIS A 281 5.78 3.36 9.04
C HIS A 281 5.27 3.38 10.48
N ASP A 282 5.64 2.36 11.24
CA ASP A 282 5.53 2.38 12.69
C ASP A 282 6.51 3.42 13.26
N PRO A 283 6.11 4.25 14.25
CA PRO A 283 7.00 5.24 14.87
C PRO A 283 8.30 4.65 15.43
N SER A 284 8.28 3.40 15.88
CA SER A 284 9.46 2.71 16.42
C SER A 284 10.41 2.22 15.32
N ALA A 285 9.91 1.94 14.13
CA ALA A 285 10.73 1.39 13.04
C ALA A 285 11.86 2.34 12.62
N VAL A 286 11.58 3.64 12.52
CA VAL A 286 12.58 4.65 12.10
C VAL A 286 13.63 4.98 13.19
N ARG A 287 13.49 4.47 14.40
CA ARG A 287 14.53 4.56 15.42
C ARG A 287 15.73 3.66 15.08
N GLN A 288 15.55 2.68 14.21
CA GLN A 288 16.62 1.87 13.66
C GLN A 288 17.35 2.65 12.57
N SER A 289 18.67 2.83 12.74
CA SER A 289 19.48 3.61 11.79
C SER A 289 19.37 3.11 10.36
N ARG A 290 19.31 1.78 10.11
CA ARG A 290 19.12 1.20 8.79
C ARG A 290 17.78 1.57 8.15
N VAL A 291 16.70 1.61 8.94
CA VAL A 291 15.36 1.99 8.45
C VAL A 291 15.32 3.49 8.12
N GLN A 292 15.93 4.31 8.97
CA GLN A 292 16.05 5.75 8.72
C GLN A 292 16.80 6.03 7.42
N LYS A 293 17.92 5.33 7.14
CA LYS A 293 18.66 5.46 5.88
C LYS A 293 17.81 5.11 4.66
N VAL A 294 17.00 4.04 4.74
CA VAL A 294 16.07 3.68 3.64
C VAL A 294 14.97 4.73 3.49
N LYS A 295 14.44 5.27 4.59
CA LYS A 295 13.48 6.38 4.56
C LYS A 295 14.07 7.62 3.87
N ASP A 296 15.29 8.01 4.23
CA ASP A 296 15.96 9.18 3.65
C ASP A 296 16.20 8.96 2.14
N TRP A 297 16.60 7.75 1.73
CA TRP A 297 16.71 7.39 0.32
C TRP A 297 15.37 7.51 -0.42
N LEU A 298 14.26 7.05 0.17
CA LEU A 298 12.93 7.20 -0.45
C LEU A 298 12.56 8.68 -0.60
N MET A 299 12.85 9.52 0.40
CA MET A 299 12.62 10.96 0.31
C MET A 299 13.42 11.62 -0.82
N GLU A 300 14.65 11.13 -1.10
CA GLU A 300 15.45 11.61 -2.24
C GLU A 300 14.89 11.12 -3.59
N VAL A 301 14.45 9.86 -3.68
CA VAL A 301 13.87 9.27 -4.90
C VAL A 301 12.59 9.98 -5.33
N PHE A 302 11.80 10.43 -4.37
CA PHE A 302 10.51 11.09 -4.62
C PHE A 302 10.56 12.61 -4.44
N ASP A 303 11.75 13.22 -4.34
CA ASP A 303 11.91 14.66 -4.13
C ASP A 303 11.36 15.48 -5.33
N PRO A 304 10.25 16.22 -5.18
CA PRO A 304 9.66 17.02 -6.26
C PRO A 304 10.55 18.18 -6.74
N ALA A 305 11.57 18.56 -5.97
CA ALA A 305 12.53 19.58 -6.39
C ALA A 305 13.43 19.08 -7.53
N THR A 306 13.80 17.80 -7.49
CA THR A 306 14.65 17.15 -8.48
C THR A 306 13.88 16.32 -9.51
N GLN A 307 12.68 15.87 -9.15
CA GLN A 307 11.83 14.98 -9.92
C GLN A 307 10.49 15.69 -10.27
N PRO A 308 10.43 16.46 -11.35
CA PRO A 308 9.29 17.35 -11.65
C PRO A 308 7.96 16.60 -11.82
N TRP A 309 7.96 15.31 -12.16
CA TRP A 309 6.78 14.47 -12.29
C TRP A 309 6.12 14.09 -10.95
N TYR A 310 6.73 14.46 -9.81
CA TYR A 310 6.18 14.26 -8.46
C TYR A 310 5.72 15.57 -7.79
N ARG A 311 5.77 16.69 -8.50
CA ARG A 311 5.28 17.98 -7.99
C ARG A 311 3.76 17.96 -7.80
N GLU A 312 3.25 18.84 -6.97
CA GLU A 312 1.81 19.03 -6.79
C GLU A 312 1.17 19.55 -8.09
N GLU A 313 1.81 20.51 -8.76
CA GLU A 313 1.36 21.00 -10.05
C GLU A 313 1.68 20.00 -11.16
N PHE A 314 0.72 19.81 -12.05
CA PHE A 314 0.91 18.97 -13.21
C PHE A 314 2.04 19.48 -14.12
N VAL A 315 3.01 18.64 -14.37
CA VAL A 315 4.07 18.86 -15.35
C VAL A 315 3.86 17.89 -16.52
N HIS A 316 3.77 18.44 -17.74
CA HIS A 316 3.60 17.61 -18.91
C HIS A 316 4.87 16.77 -19.18
N PRO A 317 4.78 15.48 -19.55
CA PRO A 317 5.95 14.62 -19.76
C PRO A 317 7.00 15.19 -20.74
N ARG A 318 6.59 15.95 -21.75
CA ARG A 318 7.52 16.65 -22.68
C ARG A 318 8.48 17.63 -22.00
N ASP A 319 8.12 18.13 -20.82
CA ASP A 319 8.91 19.12 -20.07
C ASP A 319 9.78 18.48 -18.96
N PHE A 320 9.69 17.17 -18.75
CA PHE A 320 10.39 16.49 -17.67
C PHE A 320 11.90 16.68 -17.72
N GLU A 321 12.51 16.48 -18.88
CA GLU A 321 13.97 16.62 -19.02
C GLU A 321 14.45 18.07 -18.79
N ARG A 322 13.67 19.03 -19.25
CA ARG A 322 13.98 20.46 -19.08
C ARG A 322 13.90 20.90 -17.63
N LEU A 323 12.96 20.33 -16.85
CA LEU A 323 12.66 20.72 -15.48
C LEU A 323 13.28 19.79 -14.43
N ALA A 324 13.80 18.65 -14.83
CA ALA A 324 14.54 17.75 -13.96
C ALA A 324 15.80 18.44 -13.44
N GLY A 325 15.97 18.48 -12.14
CA GLY A 325 17.21 18.92 -11.53
C GLY A 325 18.36 17.94 -11.86
N PRO A 326 19.63 18.40 -11.77
CA PRO A 326 20.75 17.48 -11.89
C PRO A 326 20.59 16.40 -10.82
N ALA A 327 20.66 15.12 -11.25
CA ALA A 327 20.70 14.02 -10.31
C ALA A 327 21.79 14.35 -9.27
N ARG A 328 21.40 14.49 -8.00
CA ARG A 328 22.39 14.73 -6.93
C ARG A 328 23.37 13.55 -6.97
N ALA A 329 24.55 13.81 -7.53
CA ALA A 329 25.66 12.88 -7.41
C ALA A 329 25.84 12.63 -5.91
N ALA A 330 25.73 11.36 -5.50
CA ALA A 330 25.97 10.98 -4.13
C ALA A 330 27.27 11.65 -3.70
N LYS A 331 27.23 12.49 -2.67
CA LYS A 331 28.45 12.98 -2.04
C LYS A 331 29.22 11.73 -1.62
N ALA A 332 30.31 11.47 -2.34
CA ALA A 332 31.32 10.52 -1.89
C ALA A 332 31.83 11.04 -0.55
N VAL A 333 31.59 10.28 0.50
CA VAL A 333 32.28 10.42 1.79
C VAL A 333 33.23 9.26 1.91
#